data_e54fdab5b1b28d119074994f8acad08b
#
_entry.id   e54fdab5b1b28d119074994f8acad08b
#
_cell.length_a   1.000
_cell.length_b   1.000
_cell.length_c   1.000
_cell.angle_alpha   90.00
_cell.angle_beta   90.00
_cell.angle_gamma   90.00
#
_symmetry.space_group_name_H-M   'P 1'
#
loop_
_entity.id
_entity.type
_entity.pdbx_description
1 polymer ?
#
loop_
_entity_poly.entity_id
_entity_poly.type
_entity_poly.pdbx_seq_one_letter_code
_entity_poly.pdbx_strand_id
1 'polypeptide(L)'
;MANIDNIELRSEKTRQIIGMVPSRIVRYGTLIISAIIIALLVAAYFIPYPDNLQVNAMVVNTEDGEQQIQAYVPYSYVSTIHEGMNANIEFDGYPSADYGYTTAIVTDIDKGVCSIDNQNYFTTYMYVDVNNSIIMLPKMNAQANILLSNKTVLQKILKL
;
A
#
# COMPACT_ATOMS: atom_id res chain seq x y z
N MET A 1 -67.78 7.69 -32.94
CA MET A 1 -66.72 8.70 -33.28
C MET A 1 -65.72 8.69 -32.17
N ALA A 2 -64.60 8.04 -32.34
CA ALA A 2 -63.50 7.99 -31.32
C ALA A 2 -62.78 9.33 -31.32
N ASN A 3 -62.54 9.85 -30.12
CA ASN A 3 -61.97 11.15 -29.83
C ASN A 3 -60.53 11.29 -30.38
N ILE A 4 -60.41 11.86 -31.55
CA ILE A 4 -59.15 12.14 -32.23
C ILE A 4 -58.36 13.18 -31.46
N ASP A 5 -59.01 14.11 -30.76
CA ASP A 5 -58.39 15.15 -29.93
C ASP A 5 -57.54 14.62 -28.77
N ASN A 6 -57.90 13.44 -28.22
CA ASN A 6 -57.14 12.83 -27.11
C ASN A 6 -55.83 12.17 -27.56
N ILE A 7 -55.69 11.84 -28.83
CA ILE A 7 -54.50 11.21 -29.42
C ILE A 7 -53.47 12.28 -29.75
N GLU A 8 -53.90 13.45 -30.26
CA GLU A 8 -52.99 14.57 -30.54
C GLU A 8 -52.35 15.17 -29.27
N LEU A 9 -53.16 15.39 -28.22
CA LEU A 9 -52.68 15.88 -26.93
C LEU A 9 -51.65 14.96 -26.26
N ARG A 10 -51.79 13.64 -26.49
CA ARG A 10 -50.80 12.66 -25.99
C ARG A 10 -49.49 12.72 -26.79
N SER A 11 -49.57 12.92 -28.09
CA SER A 11 -48.37 12.99 -28.95
C SER A 11 -47.59 14.30 -28.74
N GLU A 12 -48.25 15.41 -28.49
CA GLU A 12 -47.62 16.69 -28.18
C GLU A 12 -46.90 16.67 -26.81
N LYS A 13 -47.54 16.11 -25.75
CA LYS A 13 -46.89 15.90 -24.46
C LYS A 13 -45.66 15.00 -24.54
N THR A 14 -45.72 13.95 -25.34
CA THR A 14 -44.58 13.03 -25.53
C THR A 14 -43.46 13.68 -26.29
N ARG A 15 -43.76 14.50 -27.32
CA ARG A 15 -42.77 15.29 -28.06
C ARG A 15 -42.14 16.38 -27.21
N GLN A 16 -42.88 17.01 -26.30
CA GLN A 16 -42.38 18.02 -25.38
C GLN A 16 -41.39 17.44 -24.35
N ILE A 17 -41.64 16.20 -23.90
CA ILE A 17 -40.74 15.51 -22.96
C ILE A 17 -39.42 15.11 -23.64
N ILE A 18 -39.49 14.63 -24.88
CA ILE A 18 -38.32 14.16 -25.65
C ILE A 18 -37.46 15.34 -26.16
N GLY A 19 -38.09 16.51 -26.39
CA GLY A 19 -37.40 17.71 -26.91
C GLY A 19 -36.89 18.69 -25.85
N MET A 20 -37.11 18.43 -24.56
CA MET A 20 -36.61 19.33 -23.52
C MET A 20 -35.05 19.20 -23.40
N VAL A 21 -34.38 20.25 -23.83
CA VAL A 21 -32.97 20.45 -23.50
C VAL A 21 -32.83 20.35 -21.99
N PRO A 22 -31.95 19.48 -21.45
CA PRO A 22 -31.76 19.31 -20.00
C PRO A 22 -31.58 20.66 -19.34
N SER A 23 -32.26 20.86 -18.21
CA SER A 23 -32.16 22.12 -17.45
C SER A 23 -30.68 22.46 -17.21
N ARG A 24 -30.34 23.74 -17.12
CA ARG A 24 -28.96 24.19 -16.88
C ARG A 24 -28.34 23.47 -15.67
N ILE A 25 -29.14 23.16 -14.66
CA ILE A 25 -28.75 22.41 -13.46
C ILE A 25 -28.23 21.01 -13.79
N VAL A 26 -28.90 20.26 -14.69
CA VAL A 26 -28.45 18.91 -15.09
C VAL A 26 -27.14 19.00 -15.87
N ARG A 27 -27.01 19.96 -16.76
CA ARG A 27 -25.80 20.17 -17.59
C ARG A 27 -24.60 20.56 -16.73
N TYR A 28 -24.76 21.54 -15.83
CA TYR A 28 -23.67 21.98 -14.95
C TYR A 28 -23.42 21.00 -13.83
N GLY A 29 -24.45 20.33 -13.28
CA GLY A 29 -24.29 19.29 -12.26
C GLY A 29 -23.44 18.12 -12.75
N THR A 30 -23.68 17.64 -13.97
CA THR A 30 -22.88 16.57 -14.57
C THR A 30 -21.42 17.01 -14.77
N LEU A 31 -21.19 18.25 -15.19
CA LEU A 31 -19.85 18.78 -15.39
C LEU A 31 -19.09 18.92 -14.06
N ILE A 32 -19.75 19.40 -13.01
CA ILE A 32 -19.17 19.50 -11.67
C ILE A 32 -18.81 18.12 -11.13
N ILE A 33 -19.71 17.14 -11.22
CA ILE A 33 -19.45 15.77 -10.77
C ILE A 33 -18.28 15.18 -11.55
N SER A 34 -18.24 15.35 -12.88
CA SER A 34 -17.13 14.88 -13.71
C SER A 34 -15.80 15.52 -13.29
N ALA A 35 -15.79 16.81 -13.01
CA ALA A 35 -14.59 17.52 -12.55
C ALA A 35 -14.10 17.00 -11.20
N ILE A 36 -15.01 16.71 -10.26
CA ILE A 36 -14.68 16.12 -8.95
C ILE A 36 -14.08 14.72 -9.12
N ILE A 37 -14.66 13.87 -9.97
CA ILE A 37 -14.14 12.52 -10.22
C ILE A 37 -12.72 12.60 -10.81
N ILE A 38 -12.49 13.48 -11.79
CA ILE A 38 -11.16 13.69 -12.38
C ILE A 38 -10.17 14.16 -11.31
N ALA A 39 -10.56 15.12 -10.46
CA ALA A 39 -9.72 15.62 -9.39
C ALA A 39 -9.33 14.51 -8.40
N LEU A 40 -10.28 13.63 -8.04
CA LEU A 40 -10.03 12.48 -7.17
C LEU A 40 -9.08 11.47 -7.81
N LEU A 41 -9.22 11.18 -9.11
CA LEU A 41 -8.31 10.29 -9.83
C LEU A 41 -6.89 10.86 -9.89
N VAL A 42 -6.76 12.16 -10.13
CA VAL A 42 -5.46 12.86 -10.09
C VAL A 42 -4.86 12.80 -8.69
N ALA A 43 -5.64 13.05 -7.64
CA ALA A 43 -5.18 12.94 -6.26
C ALA A 43 -4.71 11.50 -5.95
N ALA A 44 -5.47 10.47 -6.36
CA ALA A 44 -5.11 9.07 -6.15
C ALA A 44 -3.82 8.66 -6.87
N TYR A 45 -3.44 9.34 -7.94
CA TYR A 45 -2.17 9.14 -8.63
C TYR A 45 -0.97 9.63 -7.79
N PHE A 46 -1.14 10.71 -7.03
CA PHE A 46 -0.07 11.29 -6.22
C PHE A 46 0.07 10.66 -4.82
N ILE A 47 -0.94 9.93 -4.35
CA ILE A 47 -0.87 9.31 -3.02
C ILE A 47 -0.10 7.99 -3.11
N PRO A 48 1.11 7.89 -2.49
CA PRO A 48 1.82 6.63 -2.40
C PRO A 48 1.08 5.68 -1.44
N TYR A 49 0.97 4.44 -1.84
CA TYR A 49 0.43 3.36 -1.00
C TYR A 49 1.42 2.20 -1.00
N PRO A 50 2.46 2.27 -0.18
CA PRO A 50 3.48 1.23 -0.13
C PRO A 50 2.87 -0.09 0.35
N ASP A 51 3.20 -1.18 -0.33
CA ASP A 51 2.95 -2.53 0.18
C ASP A 51 4.10 -2.91 1.12
N ASN A 52 3.77 -3.16 2.39
CA ASN A 52 4.72 -3.53 3.42
C ASN A 52 4.51 -4.99 3.83
N LEU A 53 5.60 -5.69 4.05
CA LEU A 53 5.60 -7.02 4.66
C LEU A 53 6.15 -6.91 6.07
N GLN A 54 5.30 -7.19 7.07
CA GLN A 54 5.70 -7.24 8.46
C GLN A 54 6.19 -8.64 8.81
N VAL A 55 7.39 -8.73 9.35
CA VAL A 55 8.04 -9.99 9.74
C VAL A 55 8.71 -9.85 11.11
N ASN A 56 8.83 -10.97 11.80
CA ASN A 56 9.57 -11.02 13.05
C ASN A 56 11.08 -11.02 12.75
N ALA A 57 11.81 -10.28 13.54
CA ALA A 57 13.24 -10.11 13.41
C ALA A 57 13.92 -10.13 14.79
N MET A 58 15.22 -10.34 14.80
CA MET A 58 16.02 -10.28 16.01
C MET A 58 17.40 -9.67 15.72
N VAL A 59 17.99 -9.07 16.74
CA VAL A 59 19.36 -8.57 16.68
C VAL A 59 20.33 -9.73 16.82
N VAL A 60 21.23 -9.90 15.86
CA VAL A 60 22.33 -10.88 15.88
C VAL A 60 23.68 -10.18 15.77
N ASN A 61 24.70 -10.78 16.33
CA ASN A 61 26.08 -10.30 16.14
C ASN A 61 26.70 -11.10 14.98
N THR A 62 27.34 -10.41 14.09
CA THR A 62 28.20 -11.00 13.07
C THR A 62 29.53 -11.49 13.69
N GLU A 63 30.26 -12.37 13.02
CA GLU A 63 31.57 -12.87 13.45
C GLU A 63 32.57 -11.72 13.70
N ASP A 64 32.43 -10.61 12.96
CA ASP A 64 33.25 -9.39 13.10
C ASP A 64 32.81 -8.49 14.27
N GLY A 65 31.76 -8.89 15.01
CA GLY A 65 31.21 -8.13 16.14
C GLY A 65 30.26 -7.00 15.77
N GLU A 66 29.93 -6.84 14.50
CA GLU A 66 28.91 -5.89 14.06
C GLU A 66 27.50 -6.43 14.35
N GLN A 67 26.58 -5.53 14.65
CA GLN A 67 25.18 -5.88 14.91
C GLN A 67 24.38 -5.82 13.62
N GLN A 68 23.68 -6.89 13.33
CA GLN A 68 22.76 -7.01 12.19
C GLN A 68 21.38 -7.43 12.66
N ILE A 69 20.38 -7.17 11.85
CA ILE A 69 19.02 -7.67 12.06
C ILE A 69 18.81 -8.89 11.19
N GLN A 70 18.48 -10.00 11.83
CA GLN A 70 18.07 -11.23 11.17
C GLN A 70 16.56 -11.30 11.17
N ALA A 71 15.92 -11.38 10.00
CA ALA A 71 14.47 -11.50 9.86
C ALA A 71 14.07 -12.81 9.17
N TYR A 72 12.98 -13.40 9.64
CA TYR A 72 12.40 -14.61 9.07
C TYR A 72 11.23 -14.25 8.16
N VAL A 73 11.46 -14.38 6.85
CA VAL A 73 10.50 -14.01 5.82
C VAL A 73 9.80 -15.25 5.30
N PRO A 74 8.44 -15.25 5.18
CA PRO A 74 7.72 -16.38 4.59
C PRO A 74 8.22 -16.70 3.18
N TYR A 75 8.43 -17.99 2.88
CA TYR A 75 9.06 -18.44 1.64
C TYR A 75 8.29 -18.04 0.37
N SER A 76 7.01 -17.72 0.50
CA SER A 76 6.19 -17.17 -0.59
C SER A 76 6.72 -15.86 -1.18
N TYR A 77 7.56 -15.14 -0.45
CA TYR A 77 8.14 -13.84 -0.85
C TYR A 77 9.58 -13.95 -1.37
N VAL A 78 10.12 -15.18 -1.50
CA VAL A 78 11.52 -15.42 -1.90
C VAL A 78 11.90 -14.80 -3.26
N SER A 79 10.93 -14.65 -4.17
CA SER A 79 11.13 -14.02 -5.47
C SER A 79 10.93 -12.51 -5.47
N THR A 80 10.36 -11.97 -4.40
CA THR A 80 10.00 -10.55 -4.28
C THR A 80 11.04 -9.76 -3.49
N ILE A 81 11.63 -10.40 -2.47
CA ILE A 81 12.65 -9.77 -1.64
C ILE A 81 14.00 -9.80 -2.35
N HIS A 82 14.65 -8.64 -2.40
CA HIS A 82 15.96 -8.44 -3.00
C HIS A 82 16.85 -7.61 -2.10
N GLU A 83 18.16 -7.79 -2.26
CA GLU A 83 19.15 -6.92 -1.60
C GLU A 83 18.94 -5.45 -2.00
N GLY A 84 19.22 -4.55 -1.07
CA GLY A 84 19.01 -3.11 -1.24
C GLY A 84 17.59 -2.63 -0.95
N MET A 85 16.66 -3.52 -0.59
CA MET A 85 15.32 -3.09 -0.17
C MET A 85 15.37 -2.40 1.20
N ASN A 86 14.56 -1.35 1.34
CA ASN A 86 14.41 -0.63 2.60
C ASN A 86 13.42 -1.35 3.52
N ALA A 87 13.74 -1.34 4.81
CA ALA A 87 12.87 -1.82 5.86
C ALA A 87 12.82 -0.80 7.01
N ASN A 88 11.68 -0.74 7.68
CA ASN A 88 11.50 0.01 8.92
C ASN A 88 11.48 -0.97 10.08
N ILE A 89 12.37 -0.77 11.04
CA ILE A 89 12.52 -1.64 12.21
C ILE A 89 11.94 -0.97 13.44
N GLU A 90 11.17 -1.71 14.21
CA GLU A 90 10.70 -1.35 15.53
C GLU A 90 11.23 -2.38 16.53
N PHE A 91 11.99 -1.92 17.53
CA PHE A 91 12.58 -2.80 18.51
C PHE A 91 11.68 -2.98 19.73
N ASP A 92 11.66 -4.17 20.32
CA ASP A 92 10.99 -4.42 21.59
C ASP A 92 11.56 -3.47 22.69
N GLY A 93 10.64 -2.76 23.36
CA GLY A 93 11.01 -1.75 24.35
C GLY A 93 11.23 -0.34 23.81
N TYR A 94 11.26 -0.16 22.48
CA TYR A 94 11.38 1.15 21.82
C TYR A 94 10.25 1.34 20.79
N PRO A 95 9.01 1.63 21.26
CA PRO A 95 7.87 1.77 20.38
C PRO A 95 8.05 2.92 19.40
N SER A 96 7.63 2.70 18.17
CA SER A 96 7.77 3.68 17.07
C SER A 96 7.04 4.99 17.32
N ALA A 97 6.03 5.01 18.20
CA ALA A 97 5.32 6.22 18.59
C ALA A 97 6.20 7.22 19.36
N ASP A 98 7.16 6.72 20.15
CA ASP A 98 8.02 7.53 21.01
C ASP A 98 9.42 7.75 20.39
N TYR A 99 9.95 6.71 19.76
CA TYR A 99 11.33 6.67 19.24
C TYR A 99 11.42 6.77 17.72
N GLY A 100 10.28 6.64 17.01
CA GLY A 100 10.25 6.53 15.56
C GLY A 100 10.65 5.14 15.05
N TYR A 101 10.64 4.99 13.73
CA TYR A 101 11.17 3.79 13.09
C TYR A 101 12.66 3.94 12.81
N THR A 102 13.41 2.86 12.99
CA THR A 102 14.80 2.80 12.56
C THR A 102 14.85 2.26 11.13
N THR A 103 15.53 2.97 10.24
CA THR A 103 15.67 2.53 8.85
C THR A 103 16.75 1.47 8.73
N ALA A 104 16.45 0.41 8.01
CA ALA A 104 17.37 -0.67 7.68
C ALA A 104 17.37 -0.95 6.18
N ILE A 105 18.43 -1.55 5.70
CA ILE A 105 18.59 -1.99 4.31
C ILE A 105 18.91 -3.48 4.30
N VAL A 106 18.21 -4.24 3.45
CA VAL A 106 18.49 -5.67 3.23
C VAL A 106 19.87 -5.79 2.58
N THR A 107 20.80 -6.44 3.27
CA THR A 107 22.20 -6.58 2.81
C THR A 107 22.47 -7.96 2.25
N ASP A 108 21.84 -9.00 2.81
CA ASP A 108 22.05 -10.37 2.38
C ASP A 108 20.79 -11.21 2.55
N ILE A 109 20.65 -12.26 1.72
CA ILE A 109 19.49 -13.14 1.69
C ILE A 109 19.94 -14.59 1.64
N ASP A 110 19.79 -15.29 2.75
CA ASP A 110 19.95 -16.74 2.78
C ASP A 110 18.64 -17.42 2.35
N LYS A 111 18.62 -17.93 1.12
CA LYS A 111 17.46 -18.64 0.54
C LYS A 111 17.30 -20.06 1.05
N GLY A 112 18.12 -20.49 2.02
CA GLY A 112 17.93 -21.74 2.72
C GLY A 112 16.54 -21.80 3.37
N VAL A 113 15.86 -22.95 3.20
CA VAL A 113 14.52 -23.13 3.81
C VAL A 113 14.68 -23.51 5.27
N CYS A 114 14.15 -22.68 6.16
CA CYS A 114 13.94 -23.06 7.56
C CYS A 114 12.45 -23.23 7.83
N SER A 115 12.08 -24.28 8.54
CA SER A 115 10.69 -24.56 8.90
C SER A 115 10.46 -24.21 10.37
N ILE A 116 9.53 -23.27 10.61
CA ILE A 116 9.10 -22.85 11.94
C ILE A 116 7.58 -23.04 12.00
N ASP A 117 7.06 -23.73 12.99
CA ASP A 117 5.62 -23.97 13.18
C ASP A 117 4.91 -24.51 11.91
N ASN A 118 5.57 -25.44 11.21
CA ASN A 118 5.07 -26.04 9.96
C ASN A 118 4.90 -25.07 8.78
N GLN A 119 5.55 -23.91 8.86
CA GLN A 119 5.63 -22.93 7.77
C GLN A 119 7.09 -22.76 7.33
N ASN A 120 7.28 -22.56 6.03
CA ASN A 120 8.60 -22.38 5.44
C ASN A 120 8.99 -20.91 5.39
N TYR A 121 10.17 -20.60 5.89
CA TYR A 121 10.77 -19.27 5.90
C TYR A 121 12.15 -19.32 5.25
N PHE A 122 12.63 -18.17 4.85
CA PHE A 122 14.03 -17.92 4.52
C PHE A 122 14.54 -16.76 5.36
N THR A 123 15.83 -16.63 5.49
CA THR A 123 16.45 -15.65 6.36
C THR A 123 16.97 -14.47 5.55
N THR A 124 16.70 -13.26 6.04
CA THR A 124 17.27 -12.02 5.49
C THR A 124 18.07 -11.31 6.56
N TYR A 125 19.20 -10.77 6.16
CA TYR A 125 20.04 -9.94 7.02
C TYR A 125 19.93 -8.48 6.60
N MET A 126 19.82 -7.60 7.58
CA MET A 126 19.64 -6.17 7.35
C MET A 126 20.65 -5.39 8.16
N TYR A 127 21.27 -4.42 7.52
CA TYR A 127 22.09 -3.43 8.17
C TYR A 127 21.20 -2.27 8.64
N VAL A 128 21.45 -1.82 9.87
CA VAL A 128 20.68 -0.76 10.51
C VAL A 128 21.57 0.45 10.72
N ASP A 129 21.11 1.59 10.25
CA ASP A 129 21.71 2.88 10.62
C ASP A 129 21.09 3.34 11.94
N VAL A 130 21.82 3.05 13.02
CA VAL A 130 21.34 3.28 14.38
C VAL A 130 21.48 4.75 14.74
N ASN A 131 20.36 5.42 14.94
CA ASN A 131 20.36 6.67 15.67
C ASN A 131 20.79 6.42 17.14
N ASN A 132 21.64 7.28 17.68
CA ASN A 132 22.23 7.18 19.02
C ASN A 132 21.23 7.06 20.20
N SER A 133 19.93 7.01 19.91
CA SER A 133 18.87 6.94 20.93
C SER A 133 18.44 5.52 21.28
N ILE A 134 18.84 4.51 20.51
CA ILE A 134 18.45 3.10 20.70
C ILE A 134 19.70 2.27 20.99
N ILE A 135 19.70 1.57 22.10
CA ILE A 135 20.75 0.60 22.44
C ILE A 135 20.32 -0.77 21.96
N MET A 136 20.92 -1.26 20.89
CA MET A 136 20.70 -2.61 20.40
C MET A 136 21.43 -3.61 21.29
N LEU A 137 20.72 -4.62 21.72
CA LEU A 137 21.30 -5.73 22.49
C LEU A 137 21.18 -7.04 21.69
N PRO A 138 22.20 -7.90 21.70
CA PRO A 138 22.11 -9.21 21.05
C PRO A 138 20.91 -10.00 21.56
N LYS A 139 20.20 -10.67 20.64
CA LYS A 139 18.95 -11.41 20.88
C LYS A 139 17.74 -10.54 21.25
N MET A 140 17.82 -9.24 21.08
CA MET A 140 16.67 -8.35 21.19
C MET A 140 15.71 -8.62 20.04
N ASN A 141 14.43 -8.81 20.38
CA ASN A 141 13.40 -8.97 19.35
C ASN A 141 13.07 -7.63 18.70
N ALA A 142 12.67 -7.71 17.46
CA ALA A 142 12.24 -6.57 16.68
C ALA A 142 11.15 -6.99 15.66
N GLN A 143 10.43 -6.02 15.14
CA GLN A 143 9.55 -6.19 14.00
C GLN A 143 10.12 -5.43 12.82
N ALA A 144 10.29 -6.11 11.70
CA ALA A 144 10.76 -5.50 10.45
C ALA A 144 9.59 -5.35 9.48
N ASN A 145 9.39 -4.13 8.99
CA ASN A 145 8.44 -3.80 7.94
C ASN A 145 9.22 -3.57 6.63
N ILE A 146 9.33 -4.60 5.79
CA ILE A 146 10.05 -4.54 4.52
C ILE A 146 9.14 -3.89 3.47
N LEU A 147 9.64 -2.86 2.79
CA LEU A 147 8.92 -2.19 1.71
C LEU A 147 9.01 -3.00 0.42
N LEU A 148 7.92 -3.66 0.03
CA LEU A 148 7.87 -4.49 -1.18
C LEU A 148 7.70 -3.66 -2.46
N SER A 149 6.94 -2.56 -2.39
CA SER A 149 6.60 -1.76 -3.57
C SER A 149 6.19 -0.35 -3.18
N ASN A 150 6.61 0.63 -3.98
CA ASN A 150 6.18 2.03 -3.87
C ASN A 150 5.05 2.35 -4.88
N LYS A 151 4.07 1.46 -5.02
CA LYS A 151 2.94 1.71 -5.91
C LYS A 151 2.04 2.82 -5.37
N THR A 152 1.41 3.57 -6.28
CA THR A 152 0.37 4.54 -5.90
C THR A 152 -0.98 3.85 -5.74
N VAL A 153 -1.92 4.53 -5.05
CA VAL A 153 -3.30 4.04 -4.88
C VAL A 153 -3.92 3.69 -6.23
N LEU A 154 -3.72 4.53 -7.25
CA LEU A 154 -4.26 4.31 -8.59
C LEU A 154 -3.68 3.05 -9.25
N GLN A 155 -2.37 2.82 -9.16
CA GLN A 155 -1.72 1.64 -9.69
C GLN A 155 -2.21 0.35 -9.01
N LYS A 156 -2.46 0.40 -7.71
CA LYS A 156 -3.01 -0.73 -6.97
C LYS A 156 -4.44 -1.08 -7.38
N ILE A 157 -5.29 -0.08 -7.62
CA ILE A 157 -6.68 -0.28 -8.06
C ILE A 157 -6.72 -0.85 -9.49
N LEU A 158 -5.90 -0.33 -10.39
CA LEU A 158 -5.83 -0.78 -11.78
C LEU A 158 -5.03 -2.07 -11.98
N LYS A 159 -4.41 -2.63 -10.91
CA LYS A 159 -3.52 -3.82 -10.95
C LYS A 159 -2.40 -3.70 -11.99
N LEU A 160 -1.87 -2.49 -12.14
CA LEU A 160 -0.71 -2.19 -12.99
C LEU A 160 0.60 -2.41 -12.24
#